data_2a4ad6aa380462734d58203cceee899c
#
_entry.id   2a4ad6aa380462734d58203cceee899c
#
_cell.length_a   1.000
_cell.length_b   1.000
_cell.length_c   1.000
_cell.angle_alpha   90.00
_cell.angle_beta   90.00
_cell.angle_gamma   90.00
#
_symmetry.space_group_name_H-M   'P 1'
#
loop_
_entity.id
_entity.type
_entity.pdbx_description
1 polymer ?
#
loop_
_entity_poly.entity_id
_entity_poly.type
_entity_poly.pdbx_seq_one_letter_code
_entity_poly.pdbx_strand_id
1 'polypeptide(L)'
;MEPKEKGSIIGKIIYTVLVTVLILIAVMLYFRFEKRNFNDFIQTEYKLHTSEFTRDEDIKYSDNASYKIESNTENDAMFYKEVKVTPNTPYKVTCMVKTQDVKTIKNPSSGGAHISIADTVEKSKSIIGTNDWQKLEFIFNSKNRTTIKLGFRLGGYDDNCTGTAWFSDMELEVGSKSDETNWKFGCFVFTTTDVTVNDKKIKIEMTNSDVSDMRQNMARFKTSCEVLSKGKMSADYDFIIVQKPITTLSYDDKNGYYVAPENIEDIIGSYIETKNYDHIFICIRLGDNEHKNDIPVYDWIGLGSMDYLGVGFSNIRLPNSSVSYTYKYNPNANTFPEEVFLHEFIHSLERTAEEYGFERPELHDYAKYGYKNEYLIGLKNWYEDYMNSNIKTASGYIGLDRDVYTLQPNHEDDFSYSYKIDEFKEPENVIQRIAQVITKMFDNIAKIVTKKEGNSV
;
A
#
# COMPACT_ATOMS: atom_id res chain seq x y z
N MET A 1 -30.08 48.04 -51.47
CA MET A 1 -29.93 47.75 -50.03
C MET A 1 -28.84 48.64 -49.48
N GLU A 2 -29.24 49.49 -48.57
CA GLU A 2 -28.39 50.55 -48.08
C GLU A 2 -27.20 50.08 -47.23
N PRO A 3 -26.04 50.76 -47.27
CA PRO A 3 -24.84 50.41 -46.53
C PRO A 3 -24.99 50.38 -45.01
N LYS A 4 -26.00 51.03 -44.48
CA LYS A 4 -26.29 51.13 -43.04
C LYS A 4 -26.78 49.81 -42.39
N GLU A 5 -27.47 48.94 -43.12
CA GLU A 5 -27.96 47.66 -42.57
C GLU A 5 -26.84 46.61 -42.38
N LYS A 6 -25.84 46.59 -43.30
CA LYS A 6 -24.69 45.68 -43.17
C LYS A 6 -23.79 45.97 -41.95
N GLY A 7 -23.63 47.24 -41.62
CA GLY A 7 -22.88 47.65 -40.41
C GLY A 7 -23.56 47.24 -39.09
N SER A 8 -24.90 47.28 -39.05
CA SER A 8 -25.69 46.86 -37.90
C SER A 8 -25.62 45.32 -37.66
N ILE A 9 -25.62 44.51 -38.71
CA ILE A 9 -25.54 43.06 -38.62
C ILE A 9 -24.15 42.60 -38.15
N ILE A 10 -23.09 43.19 -38.70
CA ILE A 10 -21.69 42.89 -38.28
C ILE A 10 -21.49 43.28 -36.81
N GLY A 11 -22.01 44.46 -36.37
CA GLY A 11 -21.96 44.89 -35.00
C GLY A 11 -22.68 43.92 -34.03
N LYS A 12 -23.84 43.40 -34.42
CA LYS A 12 -24.57 42.39 -33.64
C LYS A 12 -23.80 41.05 -33.54
N ILE A 13 -23.20 40.61 -34.64
CA ILE A 13 -22.38 39.36 -34.65
C ILE A 13 -21.15 39.52 -33.73
N ILE A 14 -20.43 40.65 -33.82
CA ILE A 14 -19.27 40.94 -32.97
C ILE A 14 -19.70 40.98 -31.50
N TYR A 15 -20.80 41.63 -31.16
CA TYR A 15 -21.35 41.69 -29.81
C TYR A 15 -21.71 40.31 -29.28
N THR A 16 -22.39 39.49 -30.07
CA THR A 16 -22.77 38.11 -29.68
C THR A 16 -21.53 37.26 -29.42
N VAL A 17 -20.53 37.32 -30.30
CA VAL A 17 -19.26 36.59 -30.12
C VAL A 17 -18.53 37.04 -28.84
N LEU A 18 -18.49 38.33 -28.57
CA LEU A 18 -17.87 38.92 -27.39
C LEU A 18 -18.55 38.46 -26.10
N VAL A 19 -19.90 38.48 -26.07
CA VAL A 19 -20.69 37.99 -24.93
C VAL A 19 -20.49 36.50 -24.71
N THR A 20 -20.47 35.69 -25.77
CA THR A 20 -20.22 34.24 -25.67
C THR A 20 -18.83 33.94 -25.12
N VAL A 21 -17.80 34.65 -25.57
CA VAL A 21 -16.43 34.52 -25.08
C VAL A 21 -16.33 34.90 -23.59
N LEU A 22 -17.01 36.00 -23.19
CA LEU A 22 -17.06 36.41 -21.78
C LEU A 22 -17.77 35.38 -20.89
N ILE A 23 -18.85 34.77 -21.36
CA ILE A 23 -19.56 33.72 -20.65
C ILE A 23 -18.64 32.47 -20.50
N LEU A 24 -17.95 32.07 -21.57
CA LEU A 24 -17.01 30.94 -21.52
C LEU A 24 -15.83 31.19 -20.55
N ILE A 25 -15.31 32.43 -20.54
CA ILE A 25 -14.28 32.85 -19.59
C ILE A 25 -14.83 32.83 -18.15
N ALA A 26 -16.05 33.35 -17.94
CA ALA A 26 -16.68 33.32 -16.61
C ALA A 26 -16.94 31.89 -16.11
N VAL A 27 -17.39 30.99 -16.99
CA VAL A 27 -17.56 29.56 -16.69
C VAL A 27 -16.23 28.90 -16.39
N MET A 28 -15.19 29.14 -17.17
CA MET A 28 -13.84 28.63 -16.88
C MET A 28 -13.28 29.17 -15.56
N LEU A 29 -13.52 30.45 -15.26
CA LEU A 29 -13.11 31.06 -14.00
C LEU A 29 -13.90 30.48 -12.80
N TYR A 30 -15.20 30.23 -12.98
CA TYR A 30 -16.04 29.59 -11.97
C TYR A 30 -15.54 28.17 -11.62
N PHE A 31 -15.35 27.31 -12.61
CA PHE A 31 -14.81 25.97 -12.40
C PHE A 31 -13.39 25.98 -11.81
N ARG A 32 -12.59 26.99 -12.19
CA ARG A 32 -11.24 27.15 -11.65
C ARG A 32 -11.27 27.67 -10.21
N PHE A 33 -12.27 28.48 -9.84
CA PHE A 33 -12.45 28.98 -8.49
C PHE A 33 -12.99 27.90 -7.56
N GLU A 34 -13.92 27.07 -8.01
CA GLU A 34 -14.37 25.89 -7.27
C GLU A 34 -13.24 24.88 -7.00
N LYS A 35 -12.40 24.62 -8.03
CA LYS A 35 -11.19 23.81 -7.86
C LYS A 35 -10.21 24.42 -6.84
N ARG A 36 -10.13 25.73 -6.77
CA ARG A 36 -9.27 26.46 -5.82
C ARG A 36 -9.73 26.35 -4.38
N ASN A 37 -11.02 26.22 -4.12
CA ASN A 37 -11.55 26.07 -2.77
C ASN A 37 -11.05 24.80 -2.09
N PHE A 38 -10.68 23.78 -2.86
CA PHE A 38 -10.07 22.54 -2.35
C PHE A 38 -8.58 22.41 -2.70
N ASN A 39 -7.91 23.54 -2.98
CA ASN A 39 -6.45 23.65 -3.15
C ASN A 39 -5.89 22.66 -4.21
N ASP A 40 -6.58 22.54 -5.35
CA ASP A 40 -6.27 21.61 -6.44
C ASP A 40 -6.32 20.10 -6.07
N PHE A 41 -6.87 19.74 -4.91
CA PHE A 41 -7.21 18.36 -4.62
C PHE A 41 -8.39 17.88 -5.47
N ILE A 42 -8.29 16.67 -5.98
CA ILE A 42 -9.36 15.99 -6.71
C ILE A 42 -10.19 15.22 -5.69
N GLN A 43 -11.51 15.42 -5.70
CA GLN A 43 -12.46 14.71 -4.84
C GLN A 43 -12.95 13.46 -5.57
N THR A 44 -13.06 12.35 -4.86
CA THR A 44 -13.59 11.09 -5.40
C THR A 44 -14.37 10.32 -4.36
N GLU A 45 -15.36 9.58 -4.82
CA GLU A 45 -16.20 8.71 -4.00
C GLU A 45 -16.33 7.36 -4.72
N TYR A 46 -16.16 6.28 -3.99
CA TYR A 46 -16.08 4.94 -4.58
C TYR A 46 -17.39 4.14 -4.51
N LYS A 47 -18.38 4.63 -3.75
CA LYS A 47 -19.67 3.94 -3.60
C LYS A 47 -20.88 4.82 -3.93
N LEU A 48 -21.05 5.91 -3.22
CA LEU A 48 -22.19 6.84 -3.36
C LEU A 48 -21.64 8.27 -3.53
N HIS A 49 -22.36 9.10 -4.25
CA HIS A 49 -22.00 10.53 -4.38
C HIS A 49 -22.78 11.36 -3.36
N THR A 50 -22.57 11.09 -2.08
CA THR A 50 -23.31 11.68 -0.96
C THR A 50 -22.42 12.31 0.12
N SER A 51 -21.10 12.21 -0.02
CA SER A 51 -20.18 12.84 0.91
C SER A 51 -20.00 14.32 0.59
N GLU A 52 -19.84 15.13 1.63
CA GLU A 52 -19.54 16.55 1.50
C GLU A 52 -18.06 16.81 1.70
N PHE A 53 -17.47 17.58 0.80
CA PHE A 53 -16.09 18.02 0.86
C PHE A 53 -16.06 19.53 1.04
N THR A 54 -15.53 20.00 2.16
CA THR A 54 -15.46 21.43 2.45
C THR A 54 -14.11 21.81 3.01
N ARG A 55 -13.68 23.04 2.68
CA ARG A 55 -12.58 23.69 3.38
C ARG A 55 -13.16 24.38 4.61
N ASP A 56 -12.71 23.96 5.79
CA ASP A 56 -13.24 24.42 7.07
C ASP A 56 -12.29 25.46 7.68
N GLU A 57 -12.79 26.69 7.82
CA GLU A 57 -12.03 27.81 8.39
C GLU A 57 -12.23 27.93 9.92
N ASP A 58 -13.22 27.24 10.46
CA ASP A 58 -13.57 27.30 11.87
C ASP A 58 -12.90 26.16 12.66
N ILE A 59 -12.91 24.92 12.11
CA ILE A 59 -12.28 23.75 12.71
C ILE A 59 -10.95 23.51 12.02
N LYS A 60 -9.87 24.01 12.58
CA LYS A 60 -8.51 23.93 12.03
C LYS A 60 -7.49 23.64 13.13
N TYR A 61 -6.38 23.04 12.74
CA TYR A 61 -5.26 22.73 13.65
C TYR A 61 -4.28 23.92 13.76
N SER A 62 -3.96 24.54 12.65
CA SER A 62 -3.06 25.69 12.53
C SER A 62 -3.81 26.94 12.04
N ASP A 63 -3.07 27.92 11.55
CA ASP A 63 -3.67 29.12 10.92
C ASP A 63 -4.33 28.82 9.57
N ASN A 64 -3.99 27.70 8.92
CA ASN A 64 -4.58 27.27 7.66
C ASN A 64 -5.92 26.54 7.91
N ALA A 65 -6.86 26.71 6.97
CA ALA A 65 -8.10 25.94 6.96
C ALA A 65 -7.84 24.45 6.85
N SER A 66 -8.65 23.65 7.51
CA SER A 66 -8.62 22.19 7.35
C SER A 66 -9.46 21.74 6.15
N TYR A 67 -9.23 20.52 5.70
CA TYR A 67 -9.97 19.84 4.65
C TYR A 67 -10.90 18.82 5.28
N LYS A 68 -12.21 19.02 5.13
CA LYS A 68 -13.25 18.19 5.76
C LYS A 68 -13.88 17.24 4.74
N ILE A 69 -14.05 15.98 5.15
CA ILE A 69 -14.94 15.00 4.53
C ILE A 69 -16.04 14.67 5.53
N GLU A 70 -17.30 14.76 5.12
CA GLU A 70 -18.44 14.38 5.93
C GLU A 70 -19.31 13.39 5.16
N SER A 71 -19.54 12.22 5.74
CA SER A 71 -20.33 11.13 5.18
C SER A 71 -21.48 10.80 6.14
N ASN A 72 -22.70 11.31 5.83
CA ASN A 72 -23.91 11.05 6.61
C ASN A 72 -24.51 9.67 6.30
N THR A 73 -24.12 9.07 5.20
CA THR A 73 -24.44 7.70 4.79
C THR A 73 -23.15 6.93 4.57
N GLU A 74 -23.23 5.61 4.68
CA GLU A 74 -22.10 4.72 4.46
C GLU A 74 -21.43 4.94 3.11
N ASN A 75 -20.22 5.48 3.10
CA ASN A 75 -19.49 5.80 1.88
C ASN A 75 -17.99 5.57 2.06
N ASP A 76 -17.29 5.63 0.95
CA ASP A 76 -15.85 5.65 0.84
C ASP A 76 -15.46 6.86 0.00
N ALA A 77 -14.94 7.88 0.66
CA ALA A 77 -14.71 9.20 0.11
C ALA A 77 -13.28 9.66 0.36
N MET A 78 -12.66 10.27 -0.64
CA MET A 78 -11.27 10.71 -0.60
C MET A 78 -11.06 12.00 -1.37
N PHE A 79 -10.16 12.84 -0.93
CA PHE A 79 -9.54 13.84 -1.78
C PHE A 79 -8.05 13.53 -1.95
N TYR A 80 -7.50 13.75 -3.14
CA TYR A 80 -6.11 13.41 -3.45
C TYR A 80 -5.47 14.44 -4.38
N LYS A 81 -4.14 14.46 -4.37
CA LYS A 81 -3.31 15.11 -5.39
C LYS A 81 -2.52 14.08 -6.17
N GLU A 82 -2.33 14.35 -7.46
CA GLU A 82 -1.30 13.66 -8.24
C GLU A 82 0.06 14.28 -7.92
N VAL A 83 0.94 13.45 -7.34
CA VAL A 83 2.29 13.85 -6.95
C VAL A 83 3.28 13.12 -7.84
N LYS A 84 4.19 13.86 -8.46
CA LYS A 84 5.34 13.27 -9.16
C LYS A 84 6.33 12.73 -8.12
N VAL A 85 6.75 11.51 -8.33
CA VAL A 85 7.70 10.83 -7.46
C VAL A 85 8.89 10.30 -8.27
N THR A 86 10.01 10.16 -7.63
CA THR A 86 11.18 9.47 -8.20
C THR A 86 11.01 7.97 -7.94
N PRO A 87 11.17 7.09 -8.92
CA PRO A 87 11.08 5.65 -8.71
C PRO A 87 12.04 5.18 -7.60
N ASN A 88 11.63 4.13 -6.90
CA ASN A 88 12.38 3.47 -5.83
C ASN A 88 12.91 4.44 -4.77
N THR A 89 12.07 5.38 -4.35
CA THR A 89 12.41 6.42 -3.38
C THR A 89 11.44 6.34 -2.20
N PRO A 90 11.93 6.38 -0.96
CA PRO A 90 11.07 6.43 0.22
C PRO A 90 10.46 7.82 0.39
N TYR A 91 9.22 7.84 0.82
CA TYR A 91 8.44 9.03 1.13
C TYR A 91 7.74 8.87 2.47
N LYS A 92 7.68 9.94 3.24
CA LYS A 92 6.91 10.02 4.48
C LYS A 92 5.87 11.12 4.38
N VAL A 93 4.61 10.75 4.57
CA VAL A 93 3.49 11.70 4.61
C VAL A 93 3.04 11.87 6.05
N THR A 94 2.87 13.10 6.48
CA THR A 94 2.27 13.41 7.76
C THR A 94 1.10 14.36 7.59
N CYS A 95 0.10 14.25 8.45
CA CYS A 95 -0.96 15.24 8.60
C CYS A 95 -1.51 15.23 10.03
N MET A 96 -2.17 16.32 10.40
CA MET A 96 -3.02 16.35 11.58
C MET A 96 -4.43 15.95 11.17
N VAL A 97 -5.03 15.03 11.93
CA VAL A 97 -6.39 14.53 11.70
C VAL A 97 -7.23 14.70 12.95
N LYS A 98 -8.47 15.15 12.76
CA LYS A 98 -9.53 15.20 13.79
C LYS A 98 -10.72 14.41 13.27
N THR A 99 -11.40 13.66 14.13
CA THR A 99 -12.57 12.85 13.72
C THR A 99 -13.75 13.09 14.64
N GLN A 100 -14.96 12.96 14.08
CA GLN A 100 -16.20 13.00 14.82
C GLN A 100 -17.14 11.91 14.34
N ASP A 101 -17.55 11.03 15.27
CA ASP A 101 -18.51 9.95 15.06
C ASP A 101 -18.19 9.02 13.89
N VAL A 102 -16.88 8.82 13.59
CA VAL A 102 -16.44 7.93 12.53
C VAL A 102 -16.71 6.48 12.90
N LYS A 103 -17.54 5.81 12.10
CA LYS A 103 -17.93 4.41 12.26
C LYS A 103 -17.66 3.62 11.00
N THR A 104 -17.04 2.47 11.17
CA THR A 104 -16.81 1.46 10.14
C THR A 104 -17.93 0.42 10.17
N ILE A 105 -18.13 -0.29 9.07
CA ILE A 105 -19.23 -1.26 8.93
C ILE A 105 -18.75 -2.69 9.16
N LYS A 106 -17.60 -3.02 8.60
CA LYS A 106 -17.07 -4.39 8.62
C LYS A 106 -15.88 -4.54 9.57
N ASN A 107 -14.85 -3.74 9.39
CA ASN A 107 -13.58 -3.92 10.08
C ASN A 107 -12.94 -2.57 10.44
N PRO A 108 -12.71 -2.29 11.75
CA PRO A 108 -12.06 -1.06 12.20
C PRO A 108 -10.68 -0.78 11.60
N SER A 109 -9.95 -1.82 11.20
CA SER A 109 -8.62 -1.67 10.60
C SER A 109 -8.63 -1.38 9.10
N SER A 110 -9.73 -1.69 8.39
CA SER A 110 -9.83 -1.46 6.94
C SER A 110 -10.44 -0.09 6.59
N GLY A 111 -11.38 0.41 7.39
CA GLY A 111 -12.04 1.70 7.21
C GLY A 111 -11.60 2.74 8.23
N GLY A 112 -12.05 3.99 8.06
CA GLY A 112 -11.78 5.12 8.96
C GLY A 112 -11.15 6.31 8.26
N ALA A 113 -10.65 7.27 9.05
CA ALA A 113 -9.89 8.40 8.51
C ALA A 113 -8.41 8.04 8.42
N HIS A 114 -7.81 8.12 7.22
CA HIS A 114 -6.42 7.71 6.99
C HIS A 114 -5.78 8.39 5.77
N ILE A 115 -4.46 8.28 5.65
CA ILE A 115 -3.68 8.63 4.47
C ILE A 115 -3.58 7.36 3.60
N SER A 116 -3.74 7.48 2.27
CA SER A 116 -3.60 6.35 1.35
C SER A 116 -3.08 6.76 -0.02
N ILE A 117 -2.55 5.79 -0.76
CA ILE A 117 -2.29 5.94 -2.18
C ILE A 117 -3.49 5.35 -2.92
N ALA A 118 -4.23 6.19 -3.65
CA ALA A 118 -5.41 5.76 -4.40
C ALA A 118 -5.06 4.65 -5.40
N ASP A 119 -6.03 3.78 -5.63
CA ASP A 119 -5.92 2.62 -6.52
C ASP A 119 -4.91 1.56 -6.02
N THR A 120 -4.52 1.63 -4.73
CA THR A 120 -3.68 0.63 -4.06
C THR A 120 -4.25 0.29 -2.67
N VAL A 121 -3.66 -0.72 -2.01
CA VAL A 121 -3.97 -1.06 -0.61
C VAL A 121 -3.06 -0.32 0.39
N GLU A 122 -2.11 0.47 -0.11
CA GLU A 122 -1.11 1.18 0.71
C GLU A 122 -1.76 2.35 1.47
N LYS A 123 -1.73 2.29 2.79
CA LYS A 123 -2.35 3.29 3.67
C LYS A 123 -1.69 3.37 5.05
N SER A 124 -1.91 4.48 5.75
CA SER A 124 -1.61 4.60 7.18
C SER A 124 -2.57 3.77 8.04
N LYS A 125 -2.32 3.72 9.35
CA LYS A 125 -3.35 3.30 10.30
C LYS A 125 -4.60 4.16 10.13
N SER A 126 -5.76 3.59 10.45
CA SER A 126 -7.05 4.27 10.40
C SER A 126 -7.44 4.83 11.75
N ILE A 127 -8.09 6.00 11.77
CA ILE A 127 -8.66 6.63 12.95
C ILE A 127 -10.18 6.51 12.89
N ILE A 128 -10.78 5.96 13.95
CA ILE A 128 -12.23 5.77 14.10
C ILE A 128 -12.72 6.46 15.39
N GLY A 129 -14.03 6.64 15.50
CA GLY A 129 -14.67 7.29 16.66
C GLY A 129 -14.58 8.81 16.63
N THR A 130 -14.61 9.42 17.81
CA THR A 130 -14.45 10.87 17.99
C THR A 130 -13.14 11.15 18.68
N ASN A 131 -12.24 11.84 17.99
CA ASN A 131 -10.89 12.15 18.48
C ASN A 131 -10.55 13.61 18.19
N ASP A 132 -9.85 14.22 19.10
CA ASP A 132 -9.22 15.52 18.85
C ASP A 132 -7.99 15.36 17.94
N TRP A 133 -7.41 16.48 17.54
CA TRP A 133 -6.28 16.52 16.63
C TRP A 133 -5.15 15.59 17.07
N GLN A 134 -4.78 14.68 16.17
CA GLN A 134 -3.63 13.78 16.35
C GLN A 134 -2.85 13.64 15.04
N LYS A 135 -1.57 13.35 15.15
CA LYS A 135 -0.70 13.17 14.01
C LYS A 135 -0.92 11.78 13.39
N LEU A 136 -1.13 11.75 12.09
CA LEU A 136 -0.98 10.56 11.25
C LEU A 136 0.34 10.61 10.51
N GLU A 137 0.95 9.44 10.37
CA GLU A 137 2.15 9.23 9.58
C GLU A 137 2.00 8.01 8.69
N PHE A 138 2.51 8.11 7.48
CA PHE A 138 2.52 7.05 6.50
C PHE A 138 3.83 7.08 5.72
N ILE A 139 4.63 6.03 5.87
CA ILE A 139 5.88 5.84 5.14
C ILE A 139 5.62 4.82 4.03
N PHE A 140 6.05 5.13 2.82
CA PHE A 140 5.94 4.24 1.66
C PHE A 140 7.12 4.43 0.72
N ASN A 141 7.39 3.43 -0.10
CA ASN A 141 8.30 3.57 -1.23
C ASN A 141 7.50 3.75 -2.53
N SER A 142 7.97 4.63 -3.41
CA SER A 142 7.33 4.87 -4.71
C SER A 142 7.36 3.66 -5.66
N LYS A 143 8.18 2.66 -5.38
CA LYS A 143 8.38 1.47 -6.23
C LYS A 143 8.78 1.91 -7.67
N ASN A 144 8.23 1.32 -8.71
CA ASN A 144 8.50 1.73 -10.09
C ASN A 144 7.65 2.92 -10.57
N ARG A 145 6.86 3.52 -9.69
CA ARG A 145 5.95 4.62 -10.04
C ARG A 145 6.69 5.93 -10.22
N THR A 146 6.25 6.73 -11.20
CA THR A 146 6.71 8.12 -11.44
C THR A 146 5.68 9.15 -11.03
N THR A 147 4.46 8.71 -10.72
CA THR A 147 3.35 9.52 -10.23
C THR A 147 2.49 8.67 -9.29
N ILE A 148 2.03 9.26 -8.21
CA ILE A 148 1.08 8.65 -7.28
C ILE A 148 -0.11 9.58 -7.06
N LYS A 149 -1.24 9.01 -6.68
CA LYS A 149 -2.42 9.74 -6.21
C LYS A 149 -2.43 9.69 -4.67
N LEU A 150 -1.76 10.67 -4.06
CA LEU A 150 -1.67 10.77 -2.60
C LEU A 150 -2.95 11.36 -2.04
N GLY A 151 -3.66 10.61 -1.20
CA GLY A 151 -5.00 10.93 -0.73
C GLY A 151 -5.19 10.87 0.77
N PHE A 152 -6.22 11.59 1.22
CA PHE A 152 -6.74 11.64 2.56
C PHE A 152 -8.18 11.16 2.50
N ARG A 153 -8.52 10.11 3.23
CA ARG A 153 -9.69 9.28 2.99
C ARG A 153 -10.53 9.11 4.24
N LEU A 154 -11.84 9.08 4.08
CA LEU A 154 -12.82 8.61 5.04
C LEU A 154 -13.57 7.44 4.41
N GLY A 155 -13.24 6.23 4.83
CA GLY A 155 -13.69 4.99 4.20
C GLY A 155 -12.59 3.96 4.18
N GLY A 156 -12.56 3.09 3.18
CA GLY A 156 -11.53 2.10 2.96
C GLY A 156 -11.84 1.21 1.77
N TYR A 157 -10.85 0.50 1.27
CA TYR A 157 -10.97 -0.35 0.09
C TYR A 157 -12.10 -1.39 0.23
N ASP A 158 -12.21 -2.01 1.40
CA ASP A 158 -13.20 -3.05 1.70
C ASP A 158 -14.25 -2.62 2.74
N ASP A 159 -14.20 -1.36 3.20
CA ASP A 159 -15.11 -0.88 4.21
C ASP A 159 -15.59 0.55 3.95
N ASN A 160 -16.86 0.80 4.28
CA ASN A 160 -17.45 2.11 4.17
C ASN A 160 -17.55 2.72 5.58
N CYS A 161 -17.53 4.05 5.63
CA CYS A 161 -17.63 4.79 6.87
C CYS A 161 -18.75 5.81 6.84
N THR A 162 -19.27 6.12 8.03
CA THR A 162 -20.04 7.34 8.32
C THR A 162 -19.22 8.22 9.25
N GLY A 163 -19.58 9.50 9.36
CA GLY A 163 -18.95 10.46 10.27
C GLY A 163 -18.22 11.57 9.56
N THR A 164 -17.38 12.28 10.29
CA THR A 164 -16.65 13.44 9.79
C THR A 164 -15.17 13.35 10.12
N ALA A 165 -14.32 13.67 9.15
CA ALA A 165 -12.88 13.77 9.33
C ALA A 165 -12.37 15.11 8.78
N TRP A 166 -11.48 15.76 9.55
CA TRP A 166 -10.75 16.97 9.15
C TRP A 166 -9.27 16.64 9.05
N PHE A 167 -8.63 17.10 7.97
CA PHE A 167 -7.21 16.93 7.72
C PHE A 167 -6.54 18.29 7.57
N SER A 168 -5.41 18.48 8.22
CA SER A 168 -4.66 19.74 8.24
C SER A 168 -3.15 19.48 8.24
N ASP A 169 -2.37 20.51 7.88
CA ASP A 169 -0.90 20.48 7.91
C ASP A 169 -0.31 19.23 7.24
N MET A 170 -0.68 19.05 5.99
CA MET A 170 -0.24 17.92 5.16
C MET A 170 1.15 18.16 4.62
N GLU A 171 2.09 17.29 4.99
CA GLU A 171 3.50 17.41 4.63
C GLU A 171 3.99 16.12 3.97
N LEU A 172 4.81 16.25 2.92
CA LEU A 172 5.47 15.14 2.25
C LEU A 172 6.98 15.32 2.37
N GLU A 173 7.62 14.37 3.02
CA GLU A 173 9.06 14.29 3.13
C GLU A 173 9.60 13.29 2.11
N VAL A 174 10.73 13.63 1.50
CA VAL A 174 11.44 12.78 0.55
C VAL A 174 12.68 12.24 1.23
N GLY A 175 12.83 10.92 1.21
CA GLY A 175 13.96 10.23 1.82
C GLY A 175 14.99 9.72 0.82
N SER A 176 16.09 9.25 1.36
CA SER A 176 17.10 8.48 0.64
C SER A 176 16.96 7.01 1.00
N LYS A 177 17.11 6.15 -0.01
CA LYS A 177 17.02 4.69 0.16
C LYS A 177 18.18 4.20 1.03
N SER A 178 17.88 3.32 1.97
CA SER A 178 18.87 2.56 2.72
C SER A 178 19.58 1.55 1.81
N ASP A 179 20.88 1.33 2.05
CA ASP A 179 21.68 0.28 1.44
C ASP A 179 21.76 -1.00 2.30
N GLU A 180 21.04 -1.03 3.42
CA GLU A 180 20.98 -2.18 4.31
C GLU A 180 20.29 -3.36 3.66
N THR A 181 20.75 -4.56 3.98
CA THR A 181 20.20 -5.83 3.49
C THR A 181 19.87 -6.80 4.62
N ASN A 182 19.81 -6.29 5.86
CA ASN A 182 19.46 -7.07 7.03
C ASN A 182 17.94 -7.12 7.21
N TRP A 183 17.36 -8.28 7.01
CA TRP A 183 15.93 -8.54 7.19
C TRP A 183 15.64 -9.02 8.60
N LYS A 184 14.61 -8.44 9.23
CA LYS A 184 14.19 -8.78 10.57
C LYS A 184 12.90 -9.60 10.56
N PHE A 185 12.94 -10.78 11.12
CA PHE A 185 11.84 -11.74 11.12
C PHE A 185 11.20 -11.88 12.50
N GLY A 186 9.87 -11.95 12.55
CA GLY A 186 9.11 -12.40 13.72
C GLY A 186 8.63 -13.84 13.52
N CYS A 187 9.10 -14.79 14.31
CA CYS A 187 8.61 -16.16 14.29
C CYS A 187 7.68 -16.40 15.48
N PHE A 188 6.38 -16.37 15.25
CA PHE A 188 5.34 -16.59 16.26
C PHE A 188 4.87 -18.04 16.24
N VAL A 189 5.15 -18.76 17.30
CA VAL A 189 4.78 -20.17 17.46
C VAL A 189 3.55 -20.28 18.35
N PHE A 190 2.39 -20.50 17.74
CA PHE A 190 1.14 -20.72 18.43
C PHE A 190 1.03 -22.16 18.89
N THR A 191 1.18 -22.37 20.20
CA THR A 191 1.21 -23.74 20.76
C THR A 191 -0.16 -24.40 20.80
N THR A 192 -1.24 -23.64 20.67
CA THR A 192 -2.61 -24.13 20.76
C THR A 192 -3.50 -23.53 19.68
N THR A 193 -4.23 -24.39 18.97
CA THR A 193 -5.38 -24.03 18.13
C THR A 193 -6.64 -24.56 18.83
N ASP A 194 -7.59 -23.68 19.20
CA ASP A 194 -8.86 -24.02 19.86
C ASP A 194 -10.02 -23.35 19.12
N VAL A 195 -10.52 -23.98 18.09
CA VAL A 195 -11.45 -23.41 17.11
C VAL A 195 -12.75 -24.23 17.01
N THR A 196 -13.77 -23.61 16.47
CA THR A 196 -15.00 -24.32 16.08
C THR A 196 -15.10 -24.30 14.54
N VAL A 197 -15.08 -25.49 13.95
CA VAL A 197 -15.19 -25.70 12.51
C VAL A 197 -16.35 -26.65 12.24
N ASN A 198 -17.28 -26.26 11.38
CA ASN A 198 -18.49 -27.07 11.06
C ASN A 198 -19.23 -27.54 12.32
N ASP A 199 -19.46 -26.63 13.27
CA ASP A 199 -20.13 -26.87 14.58
C ASP A 199 -19.37 -27.84 15.51
N LYS A 200 -18.15 -28.25 15.15
CA LYS A 200 -17.30 -29.11 15.95
C LYS A 200 -16.21 -28.29 16.63
N LYS A 201 -16.13 -28.37 17.96
CA LYS A 201 -15.02 -27.79 18.72
C LYS A 201 -13.79 -28.68 18.60
N ILE A 202 -12.68 -28.09 18.17
CA ILE A 202 -11.41 -28.78 17.92
C ILE A 202 -10.31 -28.07 18.67
N LYS A 203 -9.59 -28.80 19.53
CA LYS A 203 -8.42 -28.30 20.24
C LYS A 203 -7.19 -29.14 19.86
N ILE A 204 -6.16 -28.49 19.34
CA ILE A 204 -4.93 -29.12 18.90
C ILE A 204 -3.77 -28.42 19.59
N GLU A 205 -2.83 -29.19 20.12
CA GLU A 205 -1.67 -28.67 20.85
C GLU A 205 -0.36 -29.13 20.18
N MET A 206 0.63 -28.23 20.17
CA MET A 206 2.00 -28.58 19.81
C MET A 206 2.69 -29.28 20.94
N THR A 207 3.51 -30.27 20.59
CA THR A 207 4.44 -30.91 21.54
C THR A 207 5.69 -30.04 21.76
N ASN A 208 6.42 -30.28 22.85
CA ASN A 208 7.72 -29.65 23.07
C ASN A 208 8.73 -29.97 21.94
N SER A 209 8.61 -31.14 21.30
CA SER A 209 9.43 -31.47 20.13
C SER A 209 9.10 -30.57 18.95
N ASP A 210 7.80 -30.28 18.69
CA ASP A 210 7.38 -29.41 17.61
C ASP A 210 7.97 -28.01 17.78
N VAL A 211 7.87 -27.43 18.98
CA VAL A 211 8.45 -26.12 19.30
C VAL A 211 9.97 -26.12 19.13
N SER A 212 10.64 -27.20 19.55
CA SER A 212 12.08 -27.35 19.37
C SER A 212 12.49 -27.44 17.90
N ASP A 213 11.74 -28.21 17.11
CA ASP A 213 12.00 -28.35 15.67
C ASP A 213 11.81 -26.99 14.94
N MET A 214 10.75 -26.23 15.28
CA MET A 214 10.54 -24.88 14.73
C MET A 214 11.69 -23.93 15.08
N ARG A 215 12.17 -23.96 16.33
CA ARG A 215 13.30 -23.13 16.76
C ARG A 215 14.58 -23.45 15.97
N GLN A 216 14.86 -24.73 15.78
CA GLN A 216 16.02 -25.16 15.01
C GLN A 216 15.90 -24.78 13.53
N ASN A 217 14.71 -24.93 12.95
CA ASN A 217 14.47 -24.57 11.56
C ASN A 217 14.56 -23.06 11.33
N MET A 218 14.09 -22.25 12.27
CA MET A 218 14.26 -20.78 12.18
C MET A 218 15.74 -20.37 12.26
N ALA A 219 16.54 -20.99 13.12
CA ALA A 219 17.98 -20.74 13.18
C ALA A 219 18.69 -21.15 11.87
N ARG A 220 18.25 -22.25 11.23
CA ARG A 220 18.77 -22.68 9.92
C ARG A 220 18.32 -21.77 8.81
N PHE A 221 17.06 -21.32 8.82
CA PHE A 221 16.52 -20.36 7.86
C PHE A 221 17.39 -19.09 7.82
N LYS A 222 17.71 -18.50 8.99
CA LYS A 222 18.64 -17.36 9.07
C LYS A 222 19.95 -17.66 8.33
N THR A 223 20.58 -18.79 8.65
CA THR A 223 21.84 -19.19 8.01
C THR A 223 21.66 -19.43 6.51
N SER A 224 20.56 -20.03 6.09
CA SER A 224 20.27 -20.31 4.69
C SER A 224 20.05 -19.02 3.88
N CYS A 225 19.41 -18.00 4.46
CA CYS A 225 19.30 -16.68 3.83
C CYS A 225 20.68 -16.09 3.51
N GLU A 226 21.60 -16.12 4.46
CA GLU A 226 22.96 -15.59 4.30
C GLU A 226 23.79 -16.42 3.31
N VAL A 227 23.75 -17.74 3.44
CA VAL A 227 24.56 -18.65 2.61
C VAL A 227 24.05 -18.72 1.18
N LEU A 228 22.74 -18.91 0.98
CA LEU A 228 22.17 -19.05 -0.36
C LEU A 228 22.16 -17.74 -1.13
N SER A 229 22.06 -16.59 -0.47
CA SER A 229 22.25 -15.29 -1.11
C SER A 229 23.73 -14.93 -1.35
N LYS A 230 24.68 -15.78 -0.95
CA LYS A 230 26.14 -15.53 -0.99
C LYS A 230 26.53 -14.24 -0.25
N GLY A 231 25.86 -13.98 0.88
CA GLY A 231 26.08 -12.79 1.71
C GLY A 231 25.49 -11.49 1.16
N LYS A 232 24.65 -11.55 0.13
CA LYS A 232 23.95 -10.37 -0.39
C LYS A 232 22.85 -9.88 0.54
N MET A 233 22.29 -10.75 1.39
CA MET A 233 21.40 -10.40 2.49
C MET A 233 21.85 -11.03 3.79
N SER A 234 21.47 -10.42 4.91
CA SER A 234 21.55 -10.98 6.25
C SER A 234 20.15 -11.05 6.87
N ALA A 235 20.02 -11.81 7.94
CA ALA A 235 18.76 -12.02 8.61
C ALA A 235 18.94 -12.02 10.14
N ASP A 236 18.00 -11.38 10.84
CA ASP A 236 17.83 -11.50 12.28
C ASP A 236 16.39 -11.91 12.61
N TYR A 237 16.17 -12.55 13.75
CA TYR A 237 14.83 -12.99 14.11
C TYR A 237 14.58 -12.98 15.61
N ASP A 238 13.32 -12.73 15.97
CA ASP A 238 12.78 -13.03 17.29
C ASP A 238 11.95 -14.33 17.20
N PHE A 239 12.14 -15.23 18.16
CA PHE A 239 11.38 -16.49 18.27
C PHE A 239 10.44 -16.40 19.48
N ILE A 240 9.14 -16.28 19.24
CA ILE A 240 8.13 -15.95 20.23
C ILE A 240 7.17 -17.13 20.37
N ILE A 241 7.11 -17.71 21.58
CA ILE A 241 6.13 -18.75 21.91
C ILE A 241 4.86 -18.08 22.40
N VAL A 242 3.77 -18.21 21.66
CA VAL A 242 2.48 -17.61 21.95
C VAL A 242 1.62 -18.62 22.71
N GLN A 243 1.28 -18.30 23.97
CA GLN A 243 0.45 -19.16 24.83
C GLN A 243 -1.06 -18.94 24.60
N LYS A 244 -1.46 -17.74 24.12
CA LYS A 244 -2.85 -17.46 23.80
C LYS A 244 -3.24 -18.30 22.57
N PRO A 245 -4.33 -19.08 22.64
CA PRO A 245 -4.72 -19.95 21.54
C PRO A 245 -5.23 -19.16 20.35
N ILE A 246 -5.08 -19.71 19.15
CA ILE A 246 -5.83 -19.29 17.97
C ILE A 246 -7.26 -19.78 18.15
N THR A 247 -8.24 -18.86 18.07
CA THR A 247 -9.65 -19.17 18.30
C THR A 247 -10.52 -19.01 17.04
N THR A 248 -9.98 -18.40 16.00
CA THR A 248 -10.65 -18.21 14.70
C THR A 248 -9.69 -18.53 13.57
N LEU A 249 -10.23 -18.97 12.44
CA LEU A 249 -9.48 -19.24 11.21
C LEU A 249 -10.24 -18.61 10.04
N SER A 250 -9.49 -18.17 9.03
CA SER A 250 -10.03 -17.79 7.74
C SER A 250 -10.12 -19.02 6.83
N TYR A 251 -10.97 -18.94 5.80
CA TYR A 251 -11.21 -20.02 4.85
C TYR A 251 -11.34 -19.49 3.43
N ASP A 252 -10.76 -20.19 2.50
CA ASP A 252 -11.06 -20.06 1.08
C ASP A 252 -11.11 -21.44 0.38
N ASP A 253 -11.71 -21.49 -0.80
CA ASP A 253 -11.91 -22.74 -1.54
C ASP A 253 -10.63 -23.36 -2.10
N LYS A 254 -9.54 -22.59 -2.20
CA LYS A 254 -8.26 -23.04 -2.73
C LYS A 254 -7.37 -23.65 -1.64
N ASN A 255 -7.34 -23.01 -0.47
CA ASN A 255 -6.39 -23.33 0.59
C ASN A 255 -7.01 -24.11 1.76
N GLY A 256 -8.36 -24.07 1.89
CA GLY A 256 -9.05 -24.52 3.08
C GLY A 256 -8.89 -23.53 4.23
N TYR A 257 -8.75 -24.01 5.47
CA TYR A 257 -8.56 -23.14 6.64
C TYR A 257 -7.10 -22.74 6.83
N TYR A 258 -6.88 -21.48 7.18
CA TYR A 258 -5.57 -20.89 7.46
C TYR A 258 -5.70 -19.74 8.47
N VAL A 259 -4.58 -19.20 8.93
CA VAL A 259 -4.54 -18.02 9.81
C VAL A 259 -4.29 -16.79 8.94
N ALA A 260 -5.27 -15.90 8.86
CA ALA A 260 -5.09 -14.56 8.30
C ALA A 260 -4.72 -13.55 9.41
N PRO A 261 -4.16 -12.39 9.08
CA PRO A 261 -3.78 -11.38 10.06
C PRO A 261 -4.90 -11.04 11.05
N GLU A 262 -6.13 -10.87 10.59
CA GLU A 262 -7.30 -10.53 11.41
C GLU A 262 -7.66 -11.59 12.46
N ASN A 263 -7.20 -12.83 12.29
CA ASN A 263 -7.45 -13.90 13.27
C ASN A 263 -6.60 -13.77 14.53
N ILE A 264 -5.49 -13.04 14.48
CA ILE A 264 -4.47 -12.98 15.53
C ILE A 264 -3.96 -11.54 15.80
N GLU A 265 -4.53 -10.53 15.18
CA GLU A 265 -4.11 -9.12 15.30
C GLU A 265 -4.10 -8.65 16.77
N ASP A 266 -5.09 -9.04 17.55
CA ASP A 266 -5.20 -8.75 18.99
C ASP A 266 -4.10 -9.44 19.83
N ILE A 267 -3.33 -10.34 19.24
CA ILE A 267 -2.23 -11.06 19.91
C ILE A 267 -0.89 -10.51 19.46
N ILE A 268 -0.67 -10.37 18.15
CA ILE A 268 0.63 -10.02 17.58
C ILE A 268 0.81 -8.54 17.24
N GLY A 269 -0.29 -7.77 17.15
CA GLY A 269 -0.26 -6.37 16.67
C GLY A 269 0.75 -5.51 17.43
N SER A 270 0.75 -5.57 18.77
CA SER A 270 1.70 -4.82 19.58
C SER A 270 3.18 -5.20 19.36
N TYR A 271 3.46 -6.44 19.01
CA TYR A 271 4.84 -6.87 18.68
C TYR A 271 5.28 -6.28 17.35
N ILE A 272 4.39 -6.27 16.36
CA ILE A 272 4.69 -5.75 15.02
C ILE A 272 4.94 -4.25 15.09
N GLU A 273 4.08 -3.50 15.79
CA GLU A 273 4.23 -2.05 15.96
C GLU A 273 5.52 -1.64 16.69
N THR A 274 5.99 -2.46 17.63
CA THR A 274 7.14 -2.11 18.49
C THR A 274 8.47 -2.68 18.00
N LYS A 275 8.45 -3.75 17.22
CA LYS A 275 9.65 -4.49 16.83
C LYS A 275 10.09 -4.26 15.39
N ASN A 276 9.23 -3.66 14.57
CA ASN A 276 9.52 -3.36 13.15
C ASN A 276 10.03 -4.58 12.38
N TYR A 277 9.23 -5.64 12.30
CA TYR A 277 9.55 -6.82 11.49
C TYR A 277 9.33 -6.54 10.01
N ASP A 278 10.19 -7.11 9.15
CA ASP A 278 10.04 -7.08 7.69
C ASP A 278 9.19 -8.23 7.18
N HIS A 279 9.19 -9.35 7.90
CA HIS A 279 8.39 -10.52 7.60
C HIS A 279 8.05 -11.29 8.88
N ILE A 280 6.85 -11.84 8.96
CA ILE A 280 6.40 -12.65 10.08
C ILE A 280 5.99 -14.06 9.64
N PHE A 281 6.42 -15.03 10.41
CA PHE A 281 6.01 -16.43 10.27
C PHE A 281 5.06 -16.81 11.41
N ILE A 282 3.93 -17.39 11.06
CA ILE A 282 2.95 -17.94 11.99
C ILE A 282 3.07 -19.46 11.96
N CYS A 283 3.73 -20.02 12.95
CA CYS A 283 3.90 -21.46 13.08
C CYS A 283 2.71 -22.07 13.82
N ILE A 284 2.00 -22.98 13.17
CA ILE A 284 0.73 -23.52 13.64
C ILE A 284 0.62 -25.03 13.42
N ARG A 285 -0.26 -25.65 14.19
CA ARG A 285 -0.72 -27.02 13.95
C ARG A 285 -2.24 -27.03 13.76
N LEU A 286 -2.70 -27.48 12.59
CA LEU A 286 -4.13 -27.54 12.20
C LEU A 286 -4.66 -28.97 12.15
N GLY A 287 -3.91 -29.94 12.65
CA GLY A 287 -4.30 -31.33 12.75
C GLY A 287 -3.31 -32.15 13.54
N ASP A 288 -3.74 -33.27 14.09
CA ASP A 288 -2.94 -34.30 14.75
C ASP A 288 -3.46 -35.67 14.37
N ASN A 289 -3.04 -36.73 15.07
CA ASN A 289 -3.47 -38.08 14.78
C ASN A 289 -4.97 -38.33 15.09
N GLU A 290 -5.53 -37.60 16.06
CA GLU A 290 -6.93 -37.69 16.48
C GLU A 290 -7.83 -36.85 15.58
N HIS A 291 -7.41 -35.60 15.25
CA HIS A 291 -8.18 -34.61 14.52
C HIS A 291 -7.73 -34.47 13.06
N LYS A 292 -7.19 -35.54 12.48
CA LYS A 292 -6.78 -35.58 11.08
C LYS A 292 -7.98 -35.35 10.17
N ASN A 293 -7.97 -34.28 9.39
CA ASN A 293 -9.03 -33.83 8.48
C ASN A 293 -10.25 -33.18 9.17
N ASP A 294 -10.26 -32.97 10.48
CA ASP A 294 -11.34 -32.25 11.17
C ASP A 294 -11.33 -30.75 10.82
N ILE A 295 -10.11 -30.19 10.58
CA ILE A 295 -9.93 -28.87 9.99
C ILE A 295 -9.49 -29.09 8.54
N PRO A 296 -10.37 -28.88 7.54
CA PRO A 296 -10.00 -29.07 6.14
C PRO A 296 -8.90 -28.08 5.70
N VAL A 297 -7.73 -28.60 5.37
CA VAL A 297 -6.59 -27.86 4.84
C VAL A 297 -6.11 -28.58 3.58
N TYR A 298 -5.94 -27.83 2.50
CA TYR A 298 -5.52 -28.41 1.23
C TYR A 298 -4.01 -28.28 1.06
N ASP A 299 -3.38 -29.18 0.45
CA ASP A 299 -1.99 -29.43 0.03
C ASP A 299 -0.87 -28.39 0.30
N TRP A 300 -1.06 -27.46 1.23
CA TRP A 300 -0.01 -26.51 1.61
C TRP A 300 0.67 -26.89 2.92
N ILE A 301 1.98 -26.67 3.00
CA ILE A 301 2.81 -26.77 4.20
C ILE A 301 3.16 -25.37 4.68
N GLY A 302 3.48 -24.48 3.75
CA GLY A 302 3.58 -23.06 3.91
C GLY A 302 2.51 -22.35 3.10
N LEU A 303 2.12 -21.16 3.51
CA LEU A 303 1.19 -20.30 2.80
C LEU A 303 1.64 -18.85 2.99
N GLY A 304 2.33 -18.32 1.99
CA GLY A 304 2.86 -16.97 1.92
C GLY A 304 2.01 -16.04 1.06
N SER A 305 2.61 -14.96 0.64
CA SER A 305 1.98 -13.91 -0.20
C SER A 305 0.87 -13.10 0.49
N MET A 306 0.68 -13.26 1.79
CA MET A 306 -0.14 -12.38 2.60
C MET A 306 0.64 -11.15 3.02
N ASP A 307 -0.08 -10.09 3.39
CA ASP A 307 0.47 -8.84 3.86
C ASP A 307 -0.26 -8.39 5.12
N TYR A 308 0.49 -7.90 6.09
CA TYR A 308 -0.07 -7.24 7.27
C TYR A 308 0.60 -5.89 7.47
N LEU A 309 -0.11 -4.82 7.12
CA LEU A 309 0.39 -3.44 7.22
C LEU A 309 1.75 -3.21 6.49
N GLY A 310 1.93 -3.83 5.33
CA GLY A 310 3.17 -3.77 4.56
C GLY A 310 4.22 -4.82 4.94
N VAL A 311 4.02 -5.52 6.05
CA VAL A 311 4.92 -6.60 6.52
C VAL A 311 4.54 -7.92 5.86
N GLY A 312 5.50 -8.68 5.36
CA GLY A 312 5.24 -10.01 4.81
C GLY A 312 4.66 -10.95 5.88
N PHE A 313 3.70 -11.78 5.50
CA PHE A 313 2.98 -12.66 6.41
C PHE A 313 2.86 -14.07 5.82
N SER A 314 3.32 -15.07 6.54
CA SER A 314 3.27 -16.47 6.09
C SER A 314 2.88 -17.43 7.20
N ASN A 315 2.02 -18.40 6.86
CA ASN A 315 1.75 -19.54 7.73
C ASN A 315 2.75 -20.64 7.47
N ILE A 316 3.26 -21.26 8.53
CA ILE A 316 4.06 -22.47 8.52
C ILE A 316 3.28 -23.55 9.28
N ARG A 317 2.71 -24.50 8.55
CA ARG A 317 1.87 -25.54 9.12
C ARG A 317 2.69 -26.79 9.43
N LEU A 318 2.68 -27.21 10.68
CA LEU A 318 3.25 -28.51 11.04
C LEU A 318 2.34 -29.64 10.52
N PRO A 319 2.95 -30.74 10.03
CA PRO A 319 2.18 -31.89 9.56
C PRO A 319 1.44 -32.59 10.72
N ASN A 320 0.42 -33.37 10.38
CA ASN A 320 -0.42 -34.09 11.36
C ASN A 320 0.34 -35.10 12.21
N SER A 321 1.48 -35.57 11.78
CA SER A 321 2.34 -36.46 12.56
C SER A 321 3.67 -35.80 12.90
N SER A 322 4.17 -36.01 14.12
CA SER A 322 5.49 -35.53 14.57
C SER A 322 6.68 -36.22 13.86
N VAL A 323 6.44 -37.09 12.90
CA VAL A 323 7.45 -37.90 12.21
C VAL A 323 7.71 -37.41 10.78
N SER A 324 7.28 -36.23 10.40
CA SER A 324 7.59 -35.73 9.06
C SER A 324 9.05 -35.36 8.92
N TYR A 325 9.72 -35.94 7.93
CA TYR A 325 11.09 -35.63 7.55
C TYR A 325 11.27 -34.16 7.15
N THR A 326 10.20 -33.49 6.78
CA THR A 326 10.18 -32.09 6.34
C THR A 326 10.71 -31.12 7.39
N TYR A 327 10.57 -31.42 8.67
CA TYR A 327 10.98 -30.53 9.76
C TYR A 327 12.13 -31.04 10.63
N LYS A 328 12.72 -32.22 10.29
CA LYS A 328 13.80 -32.80 11.08
C LYS A 328 15.11 -32.75 10.33
N TYR A 329 16.06 -32.02 10.91
CA TYR A 329 17.43 -32.01 10.39
C TYR A 329 18.10 -33.38 10.61
N ASN A 330 18.66 -33.90 9.53
CA ASN A 330 19.56 -35.06 9.58
C ASN A 330 20.93 -34.67 9.03
N PRO A 331 21.95 -34.48 9.88
CA PRO A 331 23.28 -34.07 9.44
C PRO A 331 23.93 -35.08 8.48
N ASN A 332 23.59 -36.36 8.62
CA ASN A 332 24.17 -37.42 7.78
C ASN A 332 23.53 -37.47 6.37
N ALA A 333 22.34 -36.90 6.22
CA ALA A 333 21.59 -36.89 4.96
C ALA A 333 21.52 -35.48 4.31
N ASN A 334 22.14 -34.46 4.93
CA ASN A 334 22.12 -33.07 4.47
C ASN A 334 20.71 -32.57 4.12
N THR A 335 19.74 -32.88 5.00
CA THR A 335 18.35 -32.45 4.80
C THR A 335 18.21 -30.93 4.87
N PHE A 336 17.16 -30.40 4.25
CA PHE A 336 16.85 -28.96 4.18
C PHE A 336 15.49 -28.67 4.84
N PRO A 337 15.34 -28.88 6.17
CA PRO A 337 14.04 -28.74 6.85
C PRO A 337 13.55 -27.31 7.00
N GLU A 338 14.40 -26.32 6.84
CA GLU A 338 14.07 -24.90 6.79
C GLU A 338 13.52 -24.44 5.44
N GLU A 339 13.42 -25.33 4.45
CA GLU A 339 12.98 -25.03 3.10
C GLU A 339 11.64 -24.28 3.08
N VAL A 340 10.68 -24.69 3.90
CA VAL A 340 9.35 -24.07 3.94
C VAL A 340 9.42 -22.60 4.35
N PHE A 341 10.26 -22.24 5.33
CA PHE A 341 10.43 -20.84 5.73
C PHE A 341 11.04 -20.02 4.60
N LEU A 342 12.06 -20.58 3.94
CA LEU A 342 12.71 -19.90 2.82
C LEU A 342 11.76 -19.72 1.63
N HIS A 343 11.01 -20.76 1.28
CA HIS A 343 10.04 -20.74 0.21
C HIS A 343 8.99 -19.63 0.41
N GLU A 344 8.37 -19.60 1.59
CA GLU A 344 7.33 -18.61 1.89
C GLU A 344 7.88 -17.18 2.00
N PHE A 345 9.10 -17.02 2.47
CA PHE A 345 9.77 -15.72 2.48
C PHE A 345 10.09 -15.26 1.05
N ILE A 346 10.59 -16.16 0.19
CA ILE A 346 10.89 -15.78 -1.22
C ILE A 346 9.62 -15.31 -1.94
N HIS A 347 8.42 -15.79 -1.63
CA HIS A 347 7.19 -15.22 -2.18
C HIS A 347 6.99 -13.74 -1.83
N SER A 348 7.41 -13.31 -0.63
CA SER A 348 7.40 -11.88 -0.29
C SER A 348 8.45 -11.10 -1.09
N LEU A 349 9.65 -11.66 -1.27
CA LEU A 349 10.68 -11.04 -2.13
C LEU A 349 10.25 -11.02 -3.61
N GLU A 350 9.56 -12.06 -4.07
CA GLU A 350 9.01 -12.18 -5.41
C GLU A 350 8.00 -11.06 -5.69
N ARG A 351 7.06 -10.85 -4.78
CA ARG A 351 6.11 -9.73 -4.83
C ARG A 351 6.84 -8.39 -4.84
N THR A 352 7.79 -8.20 -3.94
CA THR A 352 8.60 -6.98 -3.88
C THR A 352 9.33 -6.75 -5.21
N ALA A 353 9.99 -7.76 -5.76
CA ALA A 353 10.69 -7.66 -7.04
C ALA A 353 9.75 -7.25 -8.18
N GLU A 354 8.53 -7.81 -8.23
CA GLU A 354 7.52 -7.45 -9.21
C GLU A 354 7.07 -5.99 -9.06
N GLU A 355 6.76 -5.56 -7.85
CA GLU A 355 6.31 -4.20 -7.56
C GLU A 355 7.35 -3.13 -7.92
N TYR A 356 8.63 -3.47 -7.82
CA TYR A 356 9.76 -2.60 -8.18
C TYR A 356 10.26 -2.79 -9.62
N GLY A 357 9.68 -3.73 -10.36
CA GLY A 357 10.00 -3.97 -11.76
C GLY A 357 11.29 -4.76 -12.01
N PHE A 358 11.74 -5.54 -11.04
CA PHE A 358 12.88 -6.46 -11.23
C PHE A 358 12.46 -7.72 -11.98
N GLU A 359 13.27 -8.12 -12.96
CA GLU A 359 13.02 -9.32 -13.75
C GLU A 359 13.40 -10.58 -12.95
N ARG A 360 12.45 -11.48 -12.79
CA ARG A 360 12.60 -12.75 -12.07
C ARG A 360 11.75 -13.85 -12.70
N PRO A 361 12.07 -15.15 -12.52
CA PRO A 361 11.12 -16.21 -12.84
C PRO A 361 10.07 -16.33 -11.74
N GLU A 362 8.93 -16.95 -12.03
CA GLU A 362 8.00 -17.39 -10.99
C GLU A 362 8.64 -18.46 -10.11
N LEU A 363 8.50 -18.37 -8.80
CA LEU A 363 9.17 -19.28 -7.86
C LEU A 363 8.86 -20.76 -8.12
N HIS A 364 7.64 -21.06 -8.54
CA HIS A 364 7.19 -22.43 -8.84
C HIS A 364 7.60 -22.95 -10.23
N ASP A 365 8.19 -22.11 -11.06
CA ASP A 365 8.61 -22.46 -12.45
C ASP A 365 9.96 -23.23 -12.51
N TYR A 366 10.50 -23.67 -11.38
CA TYR A 366 11.81 -24.33 -11.29
C TYR A 366 12.04 -25.40 -12.36
N ALA A 367 11.03 -26.23 -12.63
CA ALA A 367 11.13 -27.30 -13.63
C ALA A 367 11.30 -26.77 -15.08
N LYS A 368 10.72 -25.61 -15.40
CA LYS A 368 10.86 -24.91 -16.68
C LYS A 368 12.31 -24.51 -16.96
N TYR A 369 13.07 -24.24 -15.89
CA TYR A 369 14.48 -23.87 -15.95
C TYR A 369 15.43 -25.05 -15.73
N GLY A 370 14.90 -26.28 -15.67
CA GLY A 370 15.69 -27.52 -15.58
C GLY A 370 16.04 -27.97 -14.18
N TYR A 371 15.53 -27.31 -13.15
CA TYR A 371 15.71 -27.71 -11.76
C TYR A 371 14.73 -28.82 -11.35
N LYS A 372 15.10 -29.58 -10.34
CA LYS A 372 14.27 -30.68 -9.82
C LYS A 372 14.21 -30.59 -8.31
N ASN A 373 13.07 -30.99 -7.78
CA ASN A 373 12.93 -31.21 -6.34
C ASN A 373 13.68 -32.51 -5.99
N GLU A 374 14.82 -32.38 -5.32
CA GLU A 374 15.72 -33.48 -5.02
C GLU A 374 15.41 -34.10 -3.66
N TYR A 375 15.49 -35.42 -3.58
CA TYR A 375 15.27 -36.12 -2.31
C TYR A 375 16.22 -35.58 -1.23
N LEU A 376 15.70 -35.23 -0.08
CA LEU A 376 16.34 -34.66 1.12
C LEU A 376 16.78 -33.21 1.06
N ILE A 377 17.17 -32.67 -0.08
CA ILE A 377 17.63 -31.26 -0.22
C ILE A 377 16.61 -30.35 -0.91
N GLY A 378 15.47 -30.92 -1.31
CA GLY A 378 14.40 -30.16 -1.93
C GLY A 378 14.84 -29.34 -3.14
N LEU A 379 14.47 -28.07 -3.17
CA LEU A 379 14.80 -27.11 -4.23
C LEU A 379 16.02 -26.23 -3.88
N LYS A 380 16.93 -26.68 -3.01
CA LYS A 380 18.05 -25.87 -2.53
C LYS A 380 18.87 -25.22 -3.66
N ASN A 381 19.19 -25.99 -4.70
CA ASN A 381 19.95 -25.47 -5.85
C ASN A 381 19.17 -24.41 -6.64
N TRP A 382 17.85 -24.58 -6.74
CA TRP A 382 16.95 -23.58 -7.32
C TRP A 382 16.98 -22.28 -6.52
N TYR A 383 16.82 -22.34 -5.19
CA TYR A 383 16.85 -21.14 -4.36
C TYR A 383 18.20 -20.42 -4.39
N GLU A 384 19.32 -21.17 -4.39
CA GLU A 384 20.64 -20.54 -4.50
C GLU A 384 20.77 -19.73 -5.78
N ASP A 385 20.41 -20.29 -6.94
CA ASP A 385 20.51 -19.58 -8.21
C ASP A 385 19.46 -18.46 -8.31
N TYR A 386 18.25 -18.68 -7.80
CA TYR A 386 17.16 -17.70 -7.75
C TYR A 386 17.57 -16.46 -6.94
N MET A 387 18.15 -16.66 -5.76
CA MET A 387 18.59 -15.59 -4.85
C MET A 387 19.85 -14.86 -5.32
N ASN A 388 20.47 -15.29 -6.40
CA ASN A 388 21.69 -14.68 -6.94
C ASN A 388 21.55 -14.15 -8.38
N SER A 389 20.33 -14.07 -8.91
CA SER A 389 20.11 -13.70 -10.31
C SER A 389 20.90 -14.58 -11.27
N ASN A 390 20.89 -15.89 -11.03
CA ASN A 390 21.73 -16.86 -11.72
C ASN A 390 20.92 -17.87 -12.54
N ILE A 391 19.60 -17.63 -12.68
CA ILE A 391 18.71 -18.45 -13.50
C ILE A 391 18.91 -18.09 -14.97
N LYS A 392 19.40 -19.05 -15.74
CA LYS A 392 19.74 -18.86 -17.15
C LYS A 392 18.47 -18.80 -18.03
N THR A 393 18.39 -17.77 -18.85
CA THR A 393 17.37 -17.61 -19.91
C THR A 393 18.04 -17.45 -21.28
N ALA A 394 17.25 -17.34 -22.33
CA ALA A 394 17.74 -17.03 -23.67
C ALA A 394 18.33 -15.61 -23.78
N SER A 395 17.86 -14.67 -22.97
CA SER A 395 18.26 -13.26 -22.95
C SER A 395 19.34 -12.93 -21.92
N GLY A 396 19.69 -13.86 -21.03
CA GLY A 396 20.67 -13.61 -19.97
C GLY A 396 20.36 -14.39 -18.70
N TYR A 397 20.61 -13.78 -17.55
CA TYR A 397 20.35 -14.35 -16.25
C TYR A 397 19.33 -13.50 -15.50
N ILE A 398 18.39 -14.13 -14.79
CA ILE A 398 17.32 -13.50 -14.02
C ILE A 398 17.26 -14.10 -12.61
N GLY A 399 16.56 -13.43 -11.70
CA GLY A 399 16.38 -13.81 -10.30
C GLY A 399 16.51 -12.61 -9.37
N LEU A 400 16.64 -12.87 -8.07
CA LEU A 400 16.82 -11.82 -7.08
C LEU A 400 18.28 -11.39 -6.98
N ASP A 401 18.51 -10.12 -6.69
CA ASP A 401 19.85 -9.58 -6.45
C ASP A 401 19.84 -8.65 -5.23
N ARG A 402 21.02 -8.13 -4.87
CA ARG A 402 21.24 -7.25 -3.73
C ARG A 402 20.24 -6.09 -3.67
N ASP A 403 19.89 -5.53 -4.82
CA ASP A 403 18.96 -4.41 -4.89
C ASP A 403 17.55 -4.75 -4.37
N VAL A 404 17.09 -6.00 -4.55
CA VAL A 404 15.82 -6.47 -3.98
C VAL A 404 15.94 -6.60 -2.45
N TYR A 405 17.09 -7.05 -1.96
CA TYR A 405 17.30 -7.20 -0.52
C TYR A 405 17.41 -5.89 0.26
N THR A 406 17.59 -4.75 -0.42
CA THR A 406 17.53 -3.41 0.20
C THR A 406 16.11 -2.85 0.30
N LEU A 407 15.09 -3.64 -0.04
CA LEU A 407 13.68 -3.21 -0.07
C LEU A 407 12.87 -3.75 1.11
N GLN A 408 13.50 -3.80 2.29
CA GLN A 408 12.79 -4.19 3.52
C GLN A 408 11.62 -3.24 3.79
N PRO A 409 10.45 -3.73 4.25
CA PRO A 409 9.33 -2.89 4.61
C PRO A 409 9.62 -1.89 5.76
N ASN A 410 10.46 -2.29 6.71
CA ASN A 410 10.73 -1.56 7.95
C ASN A 410 12.22 -1.24 8.11
N HIS A 411 12.77 -0.48 7.20
CA HIS A 411 14.10 0.09 7.37
C HIS A 411 13.99 1.59 7.71
N GLU A 412 15.00 2.12 8.37
CA GLU A 412 15.08 3.56 8.66
C GLU A 412 15.62 4.28 7.43
N ASP A 413 14.75 5.09 6.82
CA ASP A 413 15.14 6.01 5.75
C ASP A 413 15.49 7.38 6.32
N ASP A 414 16.46 8.05 5.70
CA ASP A 414 16.82 9.42 6.05
C ASP A 414 15.97 10.41 5.25
N PHE A 415 15.07 11.11 5.95
CA PHE A 415 14.18 12.11 5.37
C PHE A 415 14.77 13.50 5.54
N SER A 416 15.41 14.00 4.50
CA SER A 416 16.17 15.26 4.54
C SER A 416 15.49 16.44 3.84
N TYR A 417 14.39 16.23 3.13
CA TYR A 417 13.67 17.25 2.40
C TYR A 417 12.16 17.12 2.60
N SER A 418 11.51 18.22 2.98
CA SER A 418 10.05 18.25 3.14
C SER A 418 9.40 19.43 2.44
N TYR A 419 8.12 19.28 2.07
CA TYR A 419 7.29 20.35 1.54
C TYR A 419 5.82 20.16 1.93
N LYS A 420 5.13 21.29 2.11
CA LYS A 420 3.71 21.33 2.40
C LYS A 420 2.90 21.06 1.14
N ILE A 421 2.01 20.07 1.15
CA ILE A 421 1.16 19.71 0.00
C ILE A 421 -0.18 20.42 0.04
N ASP A 422 -0.59 20.92 1.18
CA ASP A 422 -1.81 21.67 1.41
C ASP A 422 -1.64 23.20 1.30
N GLU A 423 -0.41 23.71 1.22
CA GLU A 423 -0.19 25.12 0.96
C GLU A 423 -0.58 25.48 -0.47
N PHE A 424 -1.57 26.36 -0.58
CA PHE A 424 -1.93 26.98 -1.86
C PHE A 424 -0.91 28.07 -2.19
N LYS A 425 -0.07 27.82 -3.16
CA LYS A 425 0.69 28.88 -3.82
C LYS A 425 -0.17 29.44 -4.94
N GLU A 426 -0.70 30.64 -4.78
CA GLU A 426 -1.29 31.33 -5.94
C GLU A 426 -0.26 31.32 -7.07
N PRO A 427 -0.62 30.81 -8.26
CA PRO A 427 0.28 30.90 -9.39
C PRO A 427 0.51 32.39 -9.62
N GLU A 428 1.75 32.84 -9.44
CA GLU A 428 2.14 34.23 -9.68
C GLU A 428 1.47 34.69 -10.97
N ASN A 429 0.55 35.66 -10.85
CA ASN A 429 0.02 36.45 -11.94
C ASN A 429 -0.86 35.79 -13.01
N VAL A 430 -1.67 34.78 -12.72
CA VAL A 430 -2.66 34.30 -13.70
C VAL A 430 -3.70 35.36 -13.99
N ILE A 431 -4.16 36.15 -12.99
CA ILE A 431 -5.07 37.27 -13.21
C ILE A 431 -4.40 38.38 -14.03
N GLN A 432 -3.14 38.69 -13.76
CA GLN A 432 -2.36 39.64 -14.54
C GLN A 432 -2.07 39.13 -15.96
N ARG A 433 -1.76 37.82 -16.13
CA ARG A 433 -1.63 37.22 -17.47
C ARG A 433 -2.93 37.24 -18.26
N ILE A 434 -4.07 36.91 -17.60
CA ILE A 434 -5.38 37.00 -18.24
C ILE A 434 -5.72 38.46 -18.58
N ALA A 435 -5.48 39.40 -17.67
CA ALA A 435 -5.65 40.84 -17.95
C ALA A 435 -4.78 41.32 -19.11
N GLN A 436 -3.49 40.89 -19.17
CA GLN A 436 -2.60 41.22 -20.30
C GLN A 436 -3.05 40.57 -21.61
N VAL A 437 -3.56 39.34 -21.61
CA VAL A 437 -4.12 38.71 -22.82
C VAL A 437 -5.37 39.41 -23.27
N ILE A 438 -6.26 39.77 -22.35
CA ILE A 438 -7.49 40.54 -22.65
C ILE A 438 -7.13 41.92 -23.19
N THR A 439 -6.19 42.63 -22.58
CA THR A 439 -5.72 43.93 -23.05
C THR A 439 -5.12 43.80 -24.46
N LYS A 440 -4.25 42.84 -24.72
CA LYS A 440 -3.71 42.59 -26.08
C LYS A 440 -4.77 42.24 -27.10
N MET A 441 -5.82 41.49 -26.71
CA MET A 441 -6.96 41.23 -27.61
C MET A 441 -7.74 42.50 -27.94
N PHE A 442 -8.02 43.36 -26.95
CA PHE A 442 -8.68 44.65 -27.19
C PHE A 442 -7.83 45.57 -28.04
N ASP A 443 -6.53 45.66 -27.81
CA ASP A 443 -5.61 46.47 -28.65
C ASP A 443 -5.58 45.98 -30.11
N ASN A 444 -5.60 44.66 -30.32
CA ASN A 444 -5.65 44.10 -31.66
C ASN A 444 -7.00 44.34 -32.36
N ILE A 445 -8.10 44.24 -31.62
CA ILE A 445 -9.44 44.56 -32.15
C ILE A 445 -9.50 46.05 -32.48
N ALA A 446 -9.02 46.93 -31.60
CA ALA A 446 -8.97 48.38 -31.85
C ALA A 446 -8.15 48.72 -33.10
N LYS A 447 -6.97 48.08 -33.26
CA LYS A 447 -6.13 48.23 -34.48
C LYS A 447 -6.82 47.75 -35.77
N ILE A 448 -7.64 46.70 -35.71
CA ILE A 448 -8.42 46.20 -36.87
C ILE A 448 -9.55 47.18 -37.21
N VAL A 449 -10.21 47.74 -36.20
CA VAL A 449 -11.30 48.71 -36.40
C VAL A 449 -10.76 50.02 -36.97
N THR A 450 -9.69 50.59 -36.40
CA THR A 450 -9.07 51.85 -36.88
C THR A 450 -8.44 51.70 -38.25
N LYS A 451 -7.91 50.52 -38.62
CA LYS A 451 -7.37 50.25 -39.95
C LYS A 451 -8.47 50.18 -41.05
N LYS A 452 -9.73 49.88 -40.65
CA LYS A 452 -10.88 49.90 -41.56
C LYS A 452 -11.43 51.31 -41.80
N GLU A 453 -11.29 52.22 -40.85
CA GLU A 453 -11.73 53.62 -41.02
C GLU A 453 -10.72 54.44 -41.84
N GLY A 454 -9.42 54.04 -41.87
CA GLY A 454 -8.39 54.73 -42.66
C GLY A 454 -8.34 54.37 -44.15
N ASN A 455 -9.11 53.37 -44.60
CA ASN A 455 -9.18 52.92 -46.01
C ASN A 455 -10.51 53.31 -46.71
N SER A 456 -11.25 54.18 -46.11
CA SER A 456 -12.51 54.71 -46.69
C SER A 456 -12.46 56.24 -46.91
N VAL A 457 -11.32 56.72 -47.46
CA VAL A 457 -11.23 58.11 -48.05
C VAL A 457 -10.76 57.95 -49.47
#